data_831bd3f86ec1472d55e072545eafd806
#
_entry.id   831bd3f86ec1472d55e072545eafd806
#
_cell.length_a   1.000
_cell.length_b   1.000
_cell.length_c   1.000
_cell.angle_alpha   90.00
_cell.angle_beta   90.00
_cell.angle_gamma   90.00
#
_symmetry.space_group_name_H-M   'P 1'
#
loop_
_entity.id
_entity.type
_entity.pdbx_description
1 polymer ?
#
loop_
_entity_poly.entity_id
_entity_poly.type
_entity_poly.pdbx_seq_one_letter_code
_entity_poly.pdbx_strand_id
1 'polypeptide(L)'
;MNAALNTETLTKLIIYVCITSSAVSIVRFLKNVDKGFIFDRKNVQPLRWFGWTVTLTGLLLTLLHTLSDSSTQTYIFYLLTGVFINIWSEIFNLGIKLKEEQELTI
;
A
#
# COMPACT_ATOMS: atom_id res chain seq x y z
N MET A 1 24.17 11.88 20.46
CA MET A 1 23.40 11.07 19.55
C MET A 1 23.90 11.23 18.14
N ASN A 2 23.92 10.18 17.38
CA ASN A 2 24.62 10.17 16.11
C ASN A 2 23.67 9.98 14.95
N ALA A 3 24.14 10.33 13.76
CA ALA A 3 23.33 10.23 12.55
C ALA A 3 22.95 8.79 12.21
N ALA A 4 23.83 7.83 12.50
CA ALA A 4 23.55 6.43 12.25
C ALA A 4 22.36 5.93 13.07
N LEU A 5 22.25 6.34 14.32
CA LEU A 5 21.11 6.00 15.15
C LEU A 5 19.84 6.59 14.57
N ASN A 6 19.90 7.85 14.12
CA ASN A 6 18.74 8.50 13.52
C ASN A 6 18.28 7.79 12.26
N THR A 7 19.20 7.44 11.37
CA THR A 7 18.85 6.76 10.11
C THR A 7 18.28 5.38 10.35
N GLU A 8 18.94 4.56 11.17
CA GLU A 8 18.48 3.22 11.46
C GLU A 8 17.15 3.22 12.22
N THR A 9 17.03 4.09 13.22
CA THR A 9 15.82 4.18 14.02
C THR A 9 14.65 4.65 13.17
N LEU A 10 14.85 5.68 12.33
CA LEU A 10 13.82 6.18 11.44
C LEU A 10 13.39 5.11 10.43
N THR A 11 14.34 4.37 9.86
CA THR A 11 14.04 3.29 8.93
C THR A 11 13.16 2.23 9.58
N LYS A 12 13.52 1.80 10.80
CA LYS A 12 12.74 0.82 11.54
C LYS A 12 11.34 1.32 11.85
N LEU A 13 11.21 2.57 12.30
CA LEU A 13 9.92 3.17 12.60
C LEU A 13 9.04 3.23 11.36
N ILE A 14 9.58 3.66 10.24
CA ILE A 14 8.84 3.75 8.98
C ILE A 14 8.35 2.35 8.57
N ILE A 15 9.21 1.35 8.66
CA ILE A 15 8.85 -0.03 8.30
C ILE A 15 7.75 -0.56 9.23
N TYR A 16 7.86 -0.34 10.54
CA TYR A 16 6.85 -0.80 11.50
C TYR A 16 5.50 -0.13 11.25
N VAL A 17 5.50 1.18 10.99
CA VAL A 17 4.27 1.90 10.66
C VAL A 17 3.64 1.34 9.38
N CYS A 18 4.46 1.07 8.37
CA CYS A 18 4.01 0.48 7.11
C CYS A 18 3.37 -0.89 7.34
N ILE A 19 4.05 -1.77 8.08
CA ILE A 19 3.54 -3.11 8.38
C ILE A 19 2.21 -3.03 9.13
N THR A 20 2.13 -2.17 10.14
CA THR A 20 0.91 -2.01 10.94
C THR A 20 -0.25 -1.50 10.07
N SER A 21 -0.01 -0.46 9.28
CA SER A 21 -1.04 0.10 8.39
C SER A 21 -1.49 -0.91 7.34
N SER A 22 -0.54 -1.65 6.78
CA SER A 22 -0.85 -2.69 5.79
C SER A 22 -1.68 -3.80 6.41
N ALA A 23 -1.33 -4.23 7.63
CA ALA A 23 -2.09 -5.26 8.34
C ALA A 23 -3.53 -4.83 8.59
N VAL A 24 -3.74 -3.58 9.03
CA VAL A 24 -5.08 -3.03 9.25
C VAL A 24 -5.87 -3.02 7.94
N SER A 25 -5.25 -2.59 6.85
CA SER A 25 -5.91 -2.54 5.54
C SER A 25 -6.29 -3.94 5.05
N ILE A 26 -5.40 -4.91 5.21
CA ILE A 26 -5.66 -6.29 4.83
C ILE A 26 -6.81 -6.88 5.64
N VAL A 27 -6.82 -6.63 6.95
CA VAL A 27 -7.89 -7.11 7.83
C VAL A 27 -9.23 -6.53 7.41
N ARG A 28 -9.28 -5.23 7.11
CA ARG A 28 -10.52 -4.59 6.61
C ARG A 28 -10.99 -5.22 5.30
N PHE A 29 -10.06 -5.45 4.39
CA PHE A 29 -10.37 -6.08 3.11
C PHE A 29 -10.95 -7.49 3.33
N LEU A 30 -10.31 -8.30 4.17
CA LEU A 30 -10.76 -9.65 4.45
C LEU A 30 -12.12 -9.68 5.15
N LYS A 31 -12.37 -8.75 6.07
CA LYS A 31 -13.66 -8.65 6.73
C LYS A 31 -14.78 -8.34 5.73
N ASN A 32 -14.52 -7.45 4.78
CA ASN A 32 -15.49 -7.12 3.75
C ASN A 32 -15.75 -8.30 2.82
N VAL A 33 -14.71 -9.06 2.48
CA VAL A 33 -14.86 -10.29 1.69
C VAL A 33 -15.70 -11.32 2.44
N ASP A 34 -15.45 -11.48 3.74
CA ASP A 34 -16.17 -12.41 4.59
C ASP A 34 -17.68 -12.06 4.67
N LYS A 35 -18.01 -10.78 4.62
CA LYS A 35 -19.39 -10.31 4.58
C LYS A 35 -20.04 -10.40 3.20
N GLY A 36 -19.32 -10.89 2.21
CA GLY A 36 -19.82 -11.03 0.85
C GLY A 36 -19.62 -9.82 -0.05
N PHE A 37 -18.89 -8.81 0.41
CA PHE A 37 -18.64 -7.59 -0.36
C PHE A 37 -17.31 -7.68 -1.13
N ILE A 38 -17.16 -8.69 -1.98
CA ILE A 38 -15.91 -8.88 -2.72
C ILE A 38 -15.72 -7.75 -3.73
N PHE A 39 -16.67 -7.57 -4.64
CA PHE A 39 -16.63 -6.50 -5.65
C PHE A 39 -17.52 -5.35 -5.22
N ASP A 40 -17.17 -4.72 -4.12
CA ASP A 40 -17.89 -3.59 -3.56
C ASP A 40 -16.90 -2.42 -3.39
N ARG A 41 -17.41 -1.21 -3.51
CA ARG A 41 -16.59 0.00 -3.33
C ARG A 41 -15.96 0.07 -1.95
N LYS A 42 -16.54 -0.60 -0.95
CA LYS A 42 -15.97 -0.70 0.39
C LYS A 42 -14.61 -1.38 0.41
N ASN A 43 -14.35 -2.28 -0.55
CA ASN A 43 -13.06 -2.97 -0.65
C ASN A 43 -12.01 -2.17 -1.41
N VAL A 44 -12.42 -1.22 -2.23
CA VAL A 44 -11.48 -0.38 -2.99
C VAL A 44 -10.66 0.49 -2.03
N GLN A 45 -11.30 1.04 -1.02
CA GLN A 45 -10.65 1.96 -0.10
C GLN A 45 -9.51 1.31 0.71
N PRO A 46 -9.71 0.13 1.35
CA PRO A 46 -8.60 -0.54 2.03
C PRO A 46 -7.46 -0.92 1.07
N LEU A 47 -7.79 -1.33 -0.13
CA LEU A 47 -6.77 -1.71 -1.12
C LEU A 47 -5.95 -0.49 -1.56
N ARG A 48 -6.60 0.65 -1.78
CA ARG A 48 -5.92 1.91 -2.09
C ARG A 48 -5.03 2.36 -0.93
N TRP A 49 -5.52 2.27 0.29
CA TRP A 49 -4.74 2.61 1.46
C TRP A 49 -3.48 1.76 1.55
N PHE A 50 -3.61 0.46 1.32
CA PHE A 50 -2.47 -0.44 1.32
C PHE A 50 -1.45 -0.03 0.26
N GLY A 51 -1.91 0.21 -0.97
CA GLY A 51 -1.03 0.63 -2.06
C GLY A 51 -0.33 1.94 -1.78
N TRP A 52 -1.05 2.95 -1.33
CA TRP A 52 -0.46 4.24 -1.00
C TRP A 52 0.50 4.16 0.17
N THR A 53 0.19 3.37 1.20
CA THR A 53 1.06 3.18 2.35
C THR A 53 2.40 2.59 1.92
N VAL A 54 2.37 1.54 1.10
CA VAL A 54 3.58 0.89 0.61
C VAL A 54 4.37 1.84 -0.31
N THR A 55 3.69 2.57 -1.19
CA THR A 55 4.33 3.52 -2.10
C THR A 55 5.03 4.65 -1.34
N LEU A 56 4.33 5.25 -0.38
CA LEU A 56 4.90 6.33 0.43
C LEU A 56 6.06 5.85 1.27
N THR A 57 5.96 4.64 1.83
CA THR A 57 7.06 4.04 2.60
C THR A 57 8.29 3.85 1.72
N GLY A 58 8.10 3.30 0.53
CA GLY A 58 9.20 3.12 -0.42
C GLY A 58 9.85 4.43 -0.80
N LEU A 59 9.04 5.46 -1.07
CA LEU A 59 9.54 6.78 -1.42
C LEU A 59 10.33 7.39 -0.28
N LEU A 60 9.80 7.36 0.94
CA LEU A 60 10.47 7.91 2.11
C LEU A 60 11.79 7.19 2.39
N LEU A 61 11.80 5.87 2.33
CA LEU A 61 13.01 5.09 2.57
C LEU A 61 14.06 5.34 1.49
N THR A 62 13.65 5.45 0.24
CA THR A 62 14.55 5.75 -0.87
C THR A 62 15.20 7.12 -0.68
N LEU A 63 14.41 8.14 -0.34
CA LEU A 63 14.93 9.47 -0.10
C LEU A 63 15.86 9.51 1.10
N LEU A 64 15.48 8.86 2.20
CA LEU A 64 16.28 8.83 3.41
C LEU A 64 17.65 8.21 3.15
N HIS A 65 17.68 7.07 2.47
CA HIS A 65 18.93 6.37 2.20
C HIS A 65 19.77 7.03 1.11
N THR A 66 19.14 7.71 0.15
CA THR A 66 19.86 8.49 -0.84
C THR A 66 20.59 9.64 -0.18
N LEU A 67 19.92 10.36 0.72
CA LEU A 67 20.53 11.47 1.46
C LEU A 67 21.63 11.01 2.42
N SER A 68 21.55 9.77 2.90
CA SER A 68 22.52 9.19 3.82
C SER A 68 23.65 8.44 3.12
N ASP A 69 23.69 8.46 1.81
CA ASP A 69 24.72 7.77 1.01
C ASP A 69 24.70 6.25 1.22
N SER A 70 23.54 5.69 1.52
CA SER A 70 23.34 4.27 1.73
C SER A 70 22.77 3.60 0.49
N SER A 71 22.82 2.26 0.46
CA SER A 71 22.23 1.50 -0.65
C SER A 71 20.71 1.68 -0.69
N THR A 72 20.18 2.02 -1.86
CA THR A 72 18.75 2.29 -2.05
C THR A 72 18.02 1.18 -2.82
N GLN A 73 18.74 0.18 -3.31
CA GLN A 73 18.16 -0.83 -4.19
C GLN A 73 16.98 -1.58 -3.55
N THR A 74 17.13 -1.97 -2.28
CA THR A 74 16.08 -2.69 -1.57
C THR A 74 14.80 -1.86 -1.46
N TYR A 75 14.95 -0.57 -1.25
CA TYR A 75 13.79 0.32 -1.01
C TYR A 75 13.08 0.71 -2.30
N ILE A 76 13.77 0.64 -3.44
CA ILE A 76 13.15 0.81 -4.74
C ILE A 76 12.11 -0.29 -4.98
N PHE A 77 12.36 -1.51 -4.52
CA PHE A 77 11.39 -2.60 -4.61
C PHE A 77 10.11 -2.30 -3.85
N TYR A 78 10.19 -1.65 -2.68
CA TYR A 78 8.99 -1.21 -1.96
C TYR A 78 8.17 -0.23 -2.78
N LEU A 79 8.84 0.71 -3.43
CA LEU A 79 8.17 1.69 -4.28
C LEU A 79 7.46 1.00 -5.46
N LEU A 80 8.14 0.08 -6.14
CA LEU A 80 7.57 -0.67 -7.24
C LEU A 80 6.37 -1.52 -6.78
N THR A 81 6.50 -2.17 -5.62
CA THR A 81 5.41 -2.97 -5.05
C THR A 81 4.18 -2.10 -4.80
N GLY A 82 4.38 -0.90 -4.23
CA GLY A 82 3.29 0.03 -3.99
C GLY A 82 2.58 0.45 -5.27
N VAL A 83 3.35 0.72 -6.32
CA VAL A 83 2.79 1.06 -7.63
C VAL A 83 1.97 -0.11 -8.19
N PHE A 84 2.48 -1.33 -8.06
CA PHE A 84 1.76 -2.53 -8.47
C PHE A 84 0.44 -2.68 -7.74
N ILE A 85 0.44 -2.48 -6.43
CA ILE A 85 -0.78 -2.57 -5.62
C ILE A 85 -1.79 -1.50 -6.06
N ASN A 86 -1.32 -0.30 -6.38
CA ASN A 86 -2.20 0.76 -6.88
C ASN A 86 -2.82 0.38 -8.23
N ILE A 87 -2.05 -0.24 -9.11
CA ILE A 87 -2.58 -0.73 -10.38
C ILE A 87 -3.65 -1.80 -10.14
N TRP A 88 -3.41 -2.73 -9.23
CA TRP A 88 -4.39 -3.74 -8.84
C TRP A 88 -5.67 -3.11 -8.31
N SER A 89 -5.52 -2.07 -7.49
CA SER A 89 -6.65 -1.31 -6.95
C SER A 89 -7.51 -0.72 -8.07
N GLU A 90 -6.89 -0.16 -9.10
CA GLU A 90 -7.61 0.41 -10.23
C GLU A 90 -8.29 -0.67 -11.08
N ILE A 91 -7.63 -1.81 -11.29
CA ILE A 91 -8.24 -2.95 -11.98
C ILE A 91 -9.47 -3.43 -11.21
N PHE A 92 -9.37 -3.52 -9.89
CA PHE A 92 -10.46 -3.91 -9.02
C PHE A 92 -11.64 -2.93 -9.13
N ASN A 93 -11.33 -1.63 -9.15
CA ASN A 93 -12.33 -0.59 -9.31
C ASN A 93 -13.04 -0.66 -10.67
N LEU A 94 -12.29 -0.95 -11.74
CA LEU A 94 -12.87 -1.17 -13.07
C LEU A 94 -13.80 -2.38 -13.08
N GLY A 95 -13.43 -3.46 -12.40
CA GLY A 95 -14.26 -4.63 -12.27
C GLY A 95 -15.59 -4.32 -11.59
N ILE A 96 -15.57 -3.48 -10.56
CA ILE A 96 -16.78 -3.04 -9.87
C ILE A 96 -17.67 -2.22 -10.81
N LYS A 97 -17.10 -1.31 -11.58
CA LYS A 97 -17.85 -0.51 -12.55
C LYS A 97 -18.52 -1.37 -13.61
N LEU A 98 -17.79 -2.36 -14.13
CA LEU A 98 -18.35 -3.29 -15.11
C LEU A 98 -19.52 -4.09 -14.53
N LYS A 99 -19.40 -4.53 -13.30
CA LYS A 99 -20.46 -5.24 -12.61
C LYS A 99 -21.70 -4.36 -12.45
N GLU A 100 -21.53 -3.11 -12.05
CA GLU A 100 -22.62 -2.14 -11.91
C GLU A 100 -23.31 -1.91 -13.26
N GLU A 101 -22.56 -1.77 -14.33
CA GLU A 101 -23.10 -1.59 -15.67
C GLU A 101 -23.92 -2.80 -16.12
N GLN A 102 -23.42 -4.01 -15.85
CA GLN A 102 -24.15 -5.23 -16.17
C GLN A 102 -25.47 -5.31 -15.41
N GLU A 103 -25.49 -4.92 -14.14
CA GLU A 103 -26.71 -4.91 -13.34
C GLU A 103 -27.73 -3.90 -13.89
N LEU A 104 -27.25 -2.77 -14.42
CA LEU A 104 -28.12 -1.76 -15.00
C LEU A 104 -28.72 -2.20 -16.35
N THR A 105 -28.04 -3.06 -17.08
CA THR A 105 -28.49 -3.54 -18.38
C THR A 105 -29.55 -4.64 -18.29
N ILE A 106 -29.66 -5.25 -17.14
CA ILE A 106 -30.66 -6.30 -16.92
C ILE A 106 -31.97 -5.67 -16.45
#